data_dadaffa20e69cb57219959ab9e102a3c
#
_entry.id   dadaffa20e69cb57219959ab9e102a3c
#
_cell.length_a   1.000
_cell.length_b   1.000
_cell.length_c   1.000
_cell.angle_alpha   90.00
_cell.angle_beta   90.00
_cell.angle_gamma   90.00
#
_symmetry.space_group_name_H-M   'P 1'
#
loop_
_entity.id
_entity.type
_entity.pdbx_description
1 polymer ?
#
loop_
_entity_poly.entity_id
_entity_poly.type
_entity_poly.pdbx_seq_one_letter_code
_entity_poly.pdbx_strand_id
1 'polypeptide(L)'
;MLRIIDTETCGLQGGIVEIASVDVIDGKIVNPMSHLVRPDRPISPQAMAIHRITEAMVADKPWIEDVIPHYYGSEWYVTHNASFDRRVLPEMPGEWICTMKLARRLWPGIKYSNMALYKTRKLNVQTPPGLHH
;
A
#
# COMPACT_ATOMS: atom_id res chain seq x y z
N MET A 1 -4.25 -3.46 -17.42
CA MET A 1 -3.37 -2.67 -16.52
C MET A 1 -3.69 -2.99 -15.07
N LEU A 2 -2.66 -3.21 -14.28
CA LEU A 2 -2.78 -3.34 -12.84
C LEU A 2 -2.23 -2.08 -12.19
N ARG A 3 -2.93 -1.55 -11.19
CA ARG A 3 -2.43 -0.44 -10.38
C ARG A 3 -2.15 -0.93 -8.97
N ILE A 4 -0.90 -0.91 -8.59
CA ILE A 4 -0.45 -1.33 -7.27
C ILE A 4 -0.53 -0.12 -6.35
N ILE A 5 -1.32 -0.23 -5.29
CA ILE A 5 -1.57 0.86 -4.35
C ILE A 5 -0.97 0.54 -2.99
N ASP A 6 -0.35 1.53 -2.39
CA ASP A 6 0.15 1.49 -1.03
C ASP A 6 -0.31 2.74 -0.28
N THR A 7 -0.65 2.59 0.98
CA THR A 7 -1.08 3.69 1.84
C THR A 7 -0.27 3.71 3.13
N GLU A 8 -0.06 4.91 3.66
CA GLU A 8 0.41 5.13 5.02
C GLU A 8 -0.69 5.83 5.79
N THR A 9 -0.87 5.46 7.06
CA THR A 9 -2.01 5.91 7.86
C THR A 9 -1.58 6.44 9.22
N CYS A 10 -2.55 7.05 9.92
CA CYS A 10 -2.37 7.50 11.30
C CYS A 10 -2.24 6.35 12.29
N GLY A 11 -2.64 5.14 11.90
CA GLY A 11 -2.62 3.95 12.75
C GLY A 11 -3.61 2.91 12.25
N LEU A 12 -3.87 1.90 13.06
CA LEU A 12 -4.75 0.79 12.69
C LEU A 12 -6.21 1.19 12.47
N GLN A 13 -6.61 2.33 13.02
CA GLN A 13 -7.98 2.85 12.86
C GLN A 13 -8.19 3.55 11.50
N GLY A 14 -7.14 3.84 10.77
CA GLY A 14 -7.21 4.51 9.48
C GLY A 14 -6.62 5.92 9.53
N GLY A 15 -7.18 6.82 8.72
CA GLY A 15 -6.64 8.17 8.55
C GLY A 15 -5.44 8.17 7.62
N ILE A 16 -5.65 8.38 6.32
CA ILE A 16 -4.57 8.30 5.33
C ILE A 16 -3.69 9.54 5.42
N VAL A 17 -2.38 9.34 5.45
CA VAL A 17 -1.37 10.41 5.38
C VAL A 17 -0.59 10.38 4.08
N GLU A 18 -0.55 9.25 3.40
CA GLU A 18 0.07 9.11 2.08
C GLU A 18 -0.63 8.01 1.29
N ILE A 19 -0.76 8.25 -0.01
CA ILE A 19 -1.14 7.24 -0.97
C ILE A 19 -0.13 7.25 -2.11
N ALA A 20 0.26 6.08 -2.57
CA ALA A 20 1.19 5.92 -3.67
C ALA A 20 0.72 4.80 -4.59
N SER A 21 1.11 4.87 -5.84
CA SER A 21 0.85 3.81 -6.81
C SER A 21 1.94 3.69 -7.84
N VAL A 22 2.03 2.49 -8.42
CA VAL A 22 2.72 2.23 -9.68
C VAL A 22 1.80 1.38 -10.54
N ASP A 23 1.95 1.49 -11.85
CA ASP A 23 1.19 0.68 -12.80
C ASP A 23 2.06 -0.43 -13.36
N VAL A 24 1.44 -1.58 -13.62
CA VAL A 24 2.07 -2.67 -14.35
C VAL A 24 1.37 -2.79 -15.70
N ILE A 25 2.12 -2.51 -16.77
CA ILE A 25 1.63 -2.56 -18.15
C ILE A 25 2.64 -3.39 -18.96
N ASP A 26 2.17 -4.45 -19.59
CA ASP A 26 3.01 -5.34 -20.42
C ASP A 26 4.25 -5.83 -19.67
N GLY A 27 4.08 -6.18 -18.38
CA GLY A 27 5.17 -6.65 -17.54
C GLY A 27 6.15 -5.60 -17.06
N LYS A 28 5.88 -4.32 -17.33
CA LYS A 28 6.74 -3.20 -16.92
C LYS A 28 6.07 -2.37 -15.84
N ILE A 29 6.88 -1.90 -14.89
CA ILE A 29 6.44 -0.97 -13.84
C ILE A 29 6.61 0.44 -14.38
N VAL A 30 5.49 1.17 -14.45
CA VAL A 30 5.43 2.52 -15.02
C VAL A 30 4.54 3.43 -14.18
N ASN A 31 4.54 4.71 -14.48
CA ASN A 31 3.66 5.73 -13.89
C ASN A 31 3.69 5.78 -12.37
N PRO A 32 4.86 5.95 -11.73
CA PRO A 32 4.89 6.15 -10.28
C PRO A 32 4.17 7.44 -9.92
N MET A 33 3.38 7.37 -8.86
CA MET A 33 2.60 8.51 -8.38
C MET A 33 2.51 8.44 -6.86
N SER A 34 2.59 9.57 -6.19
CA SER A 34 2.40 9.64 -4.75
C SER A 34 1.85 10.99 -4.31
N HIS A 35 1.07 10.98 -3.24
CA HIS A 35 0.51 12.18 -2.63
C HIS A 35 0.54 12.08 -1.12
N LEU A 36 1.03 13.11 -0.47
CA LEU A 36 0.76 13.33 0.94
C LEU A 36 -0.68 13.83 1.10
N VAL A 37 -1.34 13.40 2.16
CA VAL A 37 -2.76 13.62 2.39
C VAL A 37 -2.96 14.15 3.81
N ARG A 38 -3.85 15.12 3.96
CA ARG A 38 -4.24 15.61 5.28
C ARG A 38 -5.18 14.60 5.93
N PRO A 39 -4.80 14.00 7.08
CA PRO A 39 -5.65 13.02 7.73
C PRO A 39 -6.77 13.67 8.54
N ASP A 40 -7.81 12.89 8.80
CA ASP A 40 -8.97 13.28 9.60
C ASP A 40 -8.78 13.05 11.11
N ARG A 41 -7.59 12.64 11.52
CA ARG A 41 -7.27 12.29 12.91
C ARG A 41 -5.78 12.45 13.17
N PRO A 42 -5.37 12.52 14.48
CA PRO A 42 -3.96 12.60 14.82
C PRO A 42 -3.18 11.36 14.39
N ILE A 43 -1.92 11.55 14.03
CA ILE A 43 -1.01 10.45 13.69
C ILE A 43 -0.49 9.84 14.99
N SER A 44 -0.64 8.52 15.14
CA SER A 44 -0.13 7.84 16.33
C SER A 44 1.41 7.85 16.34
N PRO A 45 2.05 7.89 17.52
CA PRO A 45 3.50 7.80 17.60
C PRO A 45 4.06 6.51 16.97
N GLN A 46 3.32 5.41 17.09
CA GLN A 46 3.72 4.12 16.51
C GLN A 46 3.74 4.17 14.98
N ALA A 47 2.70 4.77 14.38
CA ALA A 47 2.65 4.93 12.93
C ALA A 47 3.75 5.86 12.43
N MET A 48 3.95 7.00 13.09
CA MET A 48 4.98 7.95 12.72
C MET A 48 6.39 7.36 12.83
N ALA A 49 6.62 6.48 13.79
CA ALA A 49 7.91 5.79 13.92
C ALA A 49 8.19 4.88 12.71
N ILE A 50 7.16 4.41 12.04
CA ILE A 50 7.30 3.54 10.85
C ILE A 50 7.47 4.37 9.59
N HIS A 51 6.53 5.28 9.29
CA HIS A 51 6.54 5.99 8.00
C HIS A 51 7.21 7.35 8.03
N ARG A 52 7.51 7.89 9.20
CA ARG A 52 8.22 9.18 9.39
C ARG A 52 7.47 10.41 8.86
N ILE A 53 6.19 10.30 8.59
CA ILE A 53 5.35 11.43 8.17
C ILE A 53 4.81 12.11 9.42
N THR A 54 5.07 13.41 9.55
CA THR A 54 4.71 14.20 10.73
C THR A 54 3.41 14.98 10.51
N GLU A 55 2.81 15.43 11.61
CA GLU A 55 1.62 16.31 11.54
C GLU A 55 1.90 17.56 10.70
N ALA A 56 3.08 18.15 10.84
CA ALA A 56 3.46 19.36 10.10
C ALA A 56 3.54 19.11 8.60
N MET A 57 3.99 17.93 8.18
CA MET A 57 4.14 17.60 6.77
C MET A 57 2.81 17.51 6.04
N VAL A 58 1.74 17.17 6.73
CA VAL A 58 0.43 16.93 6.13
C VAL A 58 -0.60 18.00 6.45
N ALA A 59 -0.26 18.96 7.29
CA ALA A 59 -1.20 19.97 7.78
C ALA A 59 -1.82 20.84 6.68
N ASP A 60 -1.09 21.08 5.58
CA ASP A 60 -1.53 21.89 4.44
C ASP A 60 -1.85 21.06 3.20
N LYS A 61 -1.93 19.74 3.35
CA LYS A 61 -2.17 18.85 2.21
C LYS A 61 -3.67 18.68 1.96
N PRO A 62 -4.05 18.29 0.74
CA PRO A 62 -5.46 18.03 0.43
C PRO A 62 -6.00 16.81 1.16
N TRP A 63 -7.32 16.74 1.30
CA TRP A 63 -8.02 15.60 1.85
C TRP A 63 -8.00 14.42 0.87
N ILE A 64 -8.15 13.20 1.39
CA ILE A 64 -8.15 12.01 0.53
C ILE A 64 -9.24 12.04 -0.54
N GLU A 65 -10.39 12.61 -0.24
CA GLU A 65 -11.50 12.72 -1.20
C GLU A 65 -11.12 13.57 -2.42
N ASP A 66 -10.23 14.53 -2.25
CA ASP A 66 -9.75 15.37 -3.34
C ASP A 66 -8.58 14.73 -4.12
N VAL A 67 -7.88 13.80 -3.50
CA VAL A 67 -6.71 13.12 -4.08
C VAL A 67 -7.10 11.84 -4.80
N ILE A 68 -8.04 11.08 -4.25
CA ILE A 68 -8.36 9.73 -4.72
C ILE A 68 -8.75 9.64 -6.21
N PRO A 69 -9.40 10.65 -6.83
CA PRO A 69 -9.69 10.57 -8.25
C PRO A 69 -8.47 10.39 -9.15
N HIS A 70 -7.29 10.83 -8.72
CA HIS A 70 -6.05 10.62 -9.46
C HIS A 70 -5.67 9.15 -9.60
N TYR A 71 -6.22 8.29 -8.73
CA TYR A 71 -5.92 6.86 -8.66
C TYR A 71 -6.98 6.00 -9.35
N TYR A 72 -8.06 6.61 -9.85
CA TYR A 72 -9.09 5.91 -10.61
C TYR A 72 -8.57 5.51 -11.99
N GLY A 73 -9.32 4.66 -12.67
CA GLY A 73 -9.10 4.33 -14.09
C GLY A 73 -8.41 3.00 -14.32
N SER A 74 -8.11 2.22 -13.29
CA SER A 74 -7.65 0.85 -13.47
C SER A 74 -8.81 -0.13 -13.30
N GLU A 75 -8.79 -1.22 -14.05
CA GLU A 75 -9.72 -2.33 -13.85
C GLU A 75 -9.37 -3.12 -12.59
N TRP A 76 -8.07 -3.19 -12.27
CA TRP A 76 -7.54 -3.98 -11.17
C TRP A 76 -6.68 -3.13 -10.26
N TYR A 77 -6.99 -3.17 -8.97
CA TYR A 77 -6.17 -2.57 -7.93
C TYR A 77 -5.52 -3.67 -7.12
N VAL A 78 -4.22 -3.57 -6.92
CA VAL A 78 -3.41 -4.57 -6.21
C VAL A 78 -2.85 -3.94 -4.95
N THR A 79 -3.02 -4.61 -3.82
CA THR A 79 -2.48 -4.16 -2.55
C THR A 79 -2.14 -5.36 -1.68
N HIS A 80 -1.27 -5.17 -0.68
CA HIS A 80 -0.85 -6.26 0.19
C HIS A 80 -1.90 -6.64 1.25
N ASN A 81 -2.71 -5.71 1.69
CA ASN A 81 -3.80 -5.97 2.64
C ASN A 81 -5.08 -5.28 2.15
N ALA A 82 -5.74 -5.88 1.19
CA ALA A 82 -6.89 -5.27 0.53
C ALA A 82 -8.03 -4.96 1.50
N SER A 83 -8.25 -5.79 2.51
CA SER A 83 -9.29 -5.54 3.51
C SER A 83 -9.05 -4.25 4.28
N PHE A 84 -7.79 -3.96 4.64
CA PHE A 84 -7.41 -2.73 5.31
C PHE A 84 -7.52 -1.53 4.38
N ASP A 85 -6.90 -1.59 3.19
CA ASP A 85 -6.88 -0.46 2.26
C ASP A 85 -8.29 -0.09 1.78
N ARG A 86 -9.13 -1.07 1.48
CA ARG A 86 -10.52 -0.82 1.09
C ARG A 86 -11.35 -0.19 2.21
N ARG A 87 -11.03 -0.49 3.46
CA ARG A 87 -11.72 0.09 4.61
C ARG A 87 -11.35 1.55 4.84
N VAL A 88 -10.07 1.91 4.62
CA VAL A 88 -9.55 3.25 4.91
C VAL A 88 -9.63 4.21 3.73
N LEU A 89 -9.67 3.70 2.51
CA LEU A 89 -9.80 4.50 1.29
C LEU A 89 -11.26 4.79 0.96
N PRO A 90 -11.57 5.93 0.33
CA PRO A 90 -12.84 6.11 -0.35
C PRO A 90 -13.05 5.03 -1.41
N GLU A 91 -14.31 4.75 -1.73
CA GLU A 91 -14.64 3.73 -2.72
C GLU A 91 -13.97 4.05 -4.07
N MET A 92 -13.34 3.03 -4.65
CA MET A 92 -12.68 3.10 -5.95
C MET A 92 -13.34 2.10 -6.89
N PRO A 93 -13.83 2.56 -8.06
CA PRO A 93 -14.39 1.62 -9.05
C PRO A 93 -13.32 0.68 -9.60
N GLY A 94 -13.49 -0.61 -9.41
CA GLY A 94 -12.55 -1.63 -9.88
C GLY A 94 -12.52 -2.85 -9.00
N GLU A 95 -11.79 -3.86 -9.45
CA GLU A 95 -11.60 -5.10 -8.71
C GLU A 95 -10.30 -5.02 -7.90
N TRP A 96 -10.29 -5.68 -6.73
CA TRP A 96 -9.14 -5.68 -5.84
C TRP A 96 -8.48 -7.04 -5.77
N ILE A 97 -7.14 -7.06 -5.86
CA ILE A 97 -6.31 -8.24 -5.64
C ILE A 97 -5.49 -8.03 -4.38
N CYS A 98 -5.59 -8.97 -3.44
CA CYS A 98 -4.85 -8.93 -2.19
C CYS A 98 -3.66 -9.89 -2.24
N THR A 99 -2.46 -9.35 -2.31
CA THR A 99 -1.23 -10.17 -2.35
C THR A 99 -0.99 -10.90 -1.03
N MET A 100 -1.48 -10.38 0.09
CA MET A 100 -1.39 -11.07 1.38
C MET A 100 -2.23 -12.36 1.39
N LYS A 101 -3.45 -12.33 0.83
CA LYS A 101 -4.28 -13.53 0.69
C LYS A 101 -3.62 -14.55 -0.22
N LEU A 102 -3.01 -14.08 -1.29
CA LEU A 102 -2.26 -14.94 -2.21
C LEU A 102 -1.08 -15.60 -1.49
N ALA A 103 -0.33 -14.84 -0.69
CA ALA A 103 0.78 -15.35 0.08
C ALA A 103 0.34 -16.42 1.10
N ARG A 104 -0.84 -16.25 1.72
CA ARG A 104 -1.40 -17.26 2.64
C ARG A 104 -1.66 -18.58 1.96
N ARG A 105 -2.04 -18.56 0.69
CA ARG A 105 -2.29 -19.76 -0.11
C ARG A 105 -1.00 -20.45 -0.52
N LEU A 106 0.04 -19.67 -0.82
CA LEU A 106 1.32 -20.20 -1.30
C LEU A 106 2.24 -20.63 -0.15
N TRP A 107 2.21 -19.92 0.98
CA TRP A 107 3.08 -20.18 2.12
C TRP A 107 2.26 -20.16 3.43
N PRO A 108 1.45 -21.18 3.71
CA PRO A 108 0.65 -21.20 4.94
C PRO A 108 1.52 -21.28 6.19
N GLY A 109 1.07 -20.69 7.28
CA GLY A 109 1.70 -20.80 8.59
C GLY A 109 2.84 -19.83 8.87
N ILE A 110 3.07 -18.81 8.01
CA ILE A 110 4.09 -17.78 8.24
C ILE A 110 3.44 -16.40 8.42
N LYS A 111 4.25 -15.41 8.74
CA LYS A 111 3.80 -14.01 8.77
C LYS A 111 3.72 -13.46 7.36
N TYR A 112 2.71 -12.63 7.08
CA TYR A 112 2.37 -12.19 5.73
C TYR A 112 2.60 -10.69 5.48
N SER A 113 3.21 -9.95 6.40
CA SER A 113 3.65 -8.60 6.10
C SER A 113 4.72 -8.62 5.01
N ASN A 114 4.85 -7.53 4.25
CA ASN A 114 5.87 -7.47 3.20
C ASN A 114 7.27 -7.72 3.74
N MET A 115 7.60 -7.18 4.92
CA MET A 115 8.90 -7.39 5.54
C MET A 115 9.10 -8.85 5.96
N ALA A 116 8.07 -9.50 6.52
CA ALA A 116 8.15 -10.89 6.93
C ALA A 116 8.31 -11.82 5.74
N LEU A 117 7.60 -11.57 4.64
CA LEU A 117 7.73 -12.34 3.41
C LEU A 117 9.13 -12.21 2.80
N TYR A 118 9.67 -11.01 2.81
CA TYR A 118 11.03 -10.76 2.35
C TYR A 118 12.06 -11.52 3.17
N LYS A 119 11.95 -11.49 4.51
CA LYS A 119 12.86 -12.22 5.40
C LYS A 119 12.75 -13.73 5.21
N THR A 120 11.55 -14.26 5.15
CA THR A 120 11.31 -15.70 4.93
C THR A 120 11.93 -16.14 3.62
N ARG A 121 11.77 -15.38 2.57
CA ARG A 121 12.33 -15.67 1.26
C ARG A 121 13.84 -15.70 1.28
N LYS A 122 14.50 -14.78 1.99
CA LYS A 122 15.96 -14.77 2.16
C LYS A 122 16.48 -15.97 2.93
N LEU A 123 15.73 -16.44 3.93
CA LEU A 123 16.17 -17.54 4.80
C LEU A 123 15.94 -18.91 4.16
N ASN A 124 14.84 -19.10 3.45
CA ASN A 124 14.35 -20.41 3.04
C ASN A 124 14.58 -20.73 1.56
N VAL A 125 14.89 -19.73 0.76
CA VAL A 125 15.03 -19.89 -0.67
C VAL A 125 16.34 -19.30 -1.11
N GLN A 126 17.16 -20.10 -1.75
CA GLN A 126 18.22 -19.56 -2.58
C GLN A 126 17.53 -18.79 -3.70
N THR A 127 17.45 -17.49 -3.52
CA THR A 127 16.80 -16.64 -4.50
C THR A 127 17.60 -16.67 -5.78
N PRO A 128 16.96 -17.02 -6.91
CA PRO A 128 17.66 -16.98 -8.18
C PRO A 128 18.23 -15.58 -8.46
N PRO A 129 19.33 -15.48 -9.20
CA PRO A 129 19.89 -14.19 -9.58
C PRO A 129 18.81 -13.29 -10.22
N GLY A 130 18.75 -12.03 -9.81
CA GLY A 130 17.75 -11.07 -10.30
C GLY A 130 16.47 -10.99 -9.50
N LEU A 131 16.25 -11.86 -8.51
CA LEU A 131 15.06 -11.84 -7.65
C LEU A 131 15.39 -11.41 -6.21
N HIS A 132 16.47 -10.70 -6.03
CA HIS A 132 16.91 -10.19 -4.74
C HIS A 132 16.34 -8.80 -4.52
N HIS A 133 15.30 -8.67 -3.80
CA HIS A 133 14.76 -7.35 -3.53
C HIS A 133 13.97 -7.26 -2.30
#